data_60bba8fc26baac8cc3a73df16fbb1ed7
#
_entry.id   60bba8fc26baac8cc3a73df16fbb1ed7
#
_cell.length_a   1.000
_cell.length_b   1.000
_cell.length_c   1.000
_cell.angle_alpha   90.00
_cell.angle_beta   90.00
_cell.angle_gamma   90.00
#
_symmetry.space_group_name_H-M   'P 1'
#
loop_
_entity.id
_entity.type
_entity.pdbx_description
1 polymer ?
#
loop_
_entity_poly.entity_id
_entity_poly.type
_entity_poly.pdbx_seq_one_letter_code
_entity_poly.pdbx_strand_id
1 'polypeptide(L)'
;LRNLLVDLTGNTHRAEFCIDKLYSPDSATGRLGIVEFRGFEMPPHSQMSLVQMLLLRTLLAWFWKKPYHKPLIRWGTELHDKFLLPQYVENDLAEVVRDLQQAGFAFLVSWLNPFFEFRFPVCGTRELDDVTLELRTAIEPWHVLGEEASASGTARYVDSSLERVQIKVIGTMSDRYIVTCNGRRVPLKIV
;
A
#
# COMPACT_ATOMS: atom_id res chain seq x y z
N LEU A 1 19.13 -8.30 -13.64
CA LEU A 1 17.81 -8.19 -13.02
C LEU A 1 17.63 -9.18 -11.88
N ARG A 2 18.08 -10.46 -12.06
CA ARG A 2 17.92 -11.49 -11.02
C ARG A 2 18.43 -11.05 -9.64
N ASN A 3 19.56 -10.37 -9.59
CA ASN A 3 20.16 -9.89 -8.34
C ASN A 3 19.49 -8.62 -7.75
N LEU A 4 18.54 -8.02 -8.47
CA LEU A 4 17.79 -6.84 -8.00
C LEU A 4 16.46 -7.22 -7.34
N LEU A 5 15.95 -8.42 -7.61
CA LEU A 5 14.65 -8.92 -7.16
C LEU A 5 14.84 -10.12 -6.21
N VAL A 6 15.78 -10.01 -5.29
CA VAL A 6 16.12 -11.05 -4.31
C VAL A 6 16.29 -10.43 -2.92
N ASP A 7 16.08 -11.24 -1.89
CA ASP A 7 16.43 -10.87 -0.52
C ASP A 7 17.94 -10.99 -0.28
N LEU A 8 18.39 -10.72 0.95
CA LEU A 8 19.80 -10.80 1.35
C LEU A 8 20.44 -12.19 1.15
N THR A 9 19.61 -13.25 1.09
CA THR A 9 20.06 -14.63 0.86
C THR A 9 20.01 -15.05 -0.61
N GLY A 10 19.60 -14.14 -1.51
CA GLY A 10 19.43 -14.44 -2.93
C GLY A 10 18.11 -15.12 -3.27
N ASN A 11 17.14 -15.15 -2.34
CA ASN A 11 15.84 -15.77 -2.56
C ASN A 11 14.92 -14.82 -3.34
N THR A 12 14.46 -15.26 -4.53
CA THR A 12 13.55 -14.51 -5.40
C THR A 12 12.10 -14.49 -4.91
N HIS A 13 11.75 -15.34 -3.94
CA HIS A 13 10.38 -15.44 -3.40
C HIS A 13 10.01 -14.31 -2.43
N ARG A 14 10.93 -13.41 -2.09
CA ARG A 14 10.70 -12.26 -1.19
C ARG A 14 10.44 -10.95 -1.92
N ALA A 15 10.59 -10.91 -3.24
CA ALA A 15 10.33 -9.72 -4.04
C ALA A 15 8.85 -9.65 -4.49
N GLU A 16 8.32 -8.44 -4.62
CA GLU A 16 6.96 -8.18 -5.13
C GLU A 16 6.81 -8.56 -6.61
N PHE A 17 7.92 -8.63 -7.33
CA PHE A 17 8.00 -9.08 -8.70
C PHE A 17 8.87 -10.32 -8.79
N CYS A 18 8.36 -11.39 -9.39
CA CYS A 18 9.13 -12.59 -9.67
C CYS A 18 9.23 -12.82 -11.19
N ILE A 19 10.44 -12.98 -11.66
CA ILE A 19 10.77 -13.21 -13.11
C ILE A 19 11.27 -14.63 -13.38
N ASP A 20 11.21 -15.51 -12.41
CA ASP A 20 11.74 -16.89 -12.55
C ASP A 20 11.05 -17.68 -13.64
N LYS A 21 9.78 -17.35 -13.93
CA LYS A 21 9.00 -17.96 -15.01
C LYS A 21 8.99 -17.14 -16.30
N LEU A 22 9.61 -15.97 -16.30
CA LEU A 22 9.75 -15.16 -17.51
C LEU A 22 10.79 -15.77 -18.43
N TYR A 23 11.98 -15.94 -17.92
CA TYR A 23 13.10 -16.58 -18.59
C TYR A 23 14.12 -17.10 -17.58
N SER A 24 14.26 -18.39 -17.46
CA SER A 24 15.35 -19.04 -16.73
C SER A 24 16.19 -19.84 -17.71
N PRO A 25 17.51 -19.61 -17.77
CA PRO A 25 18.38 -20.43 -18.62
C PRO A 25 18.49 -21.87 -18.13
N ASP A 26 18.22 -22.10 -16.84
CA ASP A 26 18.55 -23.36 -16.15
C ASP A 26 17.42 -24.41 -16.24
N SER A 27 16.21 -24.02 -16.68
CA SER A 27 15.10 -24.97 -16.82
C SER A 27 14.13 -24.60 -17.92
N ALA A 28 13.54 -25.60 -18.57
CA ALA A 28 12.50 -25.43 -19.59
C ALA A 28 11.21 -24.85 -18.99
N THR A 29 10.91 -25.15 -17.72
CA THR A 29 9.73 -24.66 -17.00
C THR A 29 9.86 -23.18 -16.59
N GLY A 30 11.06 -22.60 -16.65
CA GLY A 30 11.33 -21.19 -16.41
C GLY A 30 11.23 -20.29 -17.64
N ARG A 31 10.79 -20.83 -18.80
CA ARG A 31 10.72 -20.08 -20.08
C ARG A 31 9.27 -19.90 -20.56
N LEU A 32 8.42 -19.43 -19.67
CA LEU A 32 6.97 -19.32 -19.95
C LEU A 32 6.54 -17.91 -20.37
N GLY A 33 7.44 -16.92 -20.34
CA GLY A 33 7.09 -15.52 -20.63
C GLY A 33 6.16 -14.88 -19.58
N ILE A 34 6.16 -15.41 -18.35
CA ILE A 34 5.25 -14.99 -17.29
C ILE A 34 6.01 -14.16 -16.25
N VAL A 35 5.44 -13.00 -15.92
CA VAL A 35 5.86 -12.19 -14.76
C VAL A 35 4.82 -12.38 -13.65
N GLU A 36 5.27 -12.68 -12.44
CA GLU A 36 4.43 -12.82 -11.28
C GLU A 36 4.48 -11.54 -10.44
N PHE A 37 3.29 -10.97 -10.16
CA PHE A 37 3.12 -9.83 -9.26
C PHE A 37 2.66 -10.35 -7.90
N ARG A 38 3.46 -10.18 -6.86
CA ARG A 38 3.23 -10.73 -5.51
C ARG A 38 2.71 -9.71 -4.51
N GLY A 39 2.62 -8.45 -4.89
CA GLY A 39 2.15 -7.36 -4.03
C GLY A 39 0.64 -7.32 -3.81
N PHE A 40 -0.11 -8.32 -4.29
CA PHE A 40 -1.57 -8.36 -4.19
C PHE A 40 -2.02 -9.42 -3.22
N GLU A 41 -2.86 -9.04 -2.27
CA GLU A 41 -3.62 -9.98 -1.46
C GLU A 41 -4.90 -10.42 -2.19
N MET A 42 -5.46 -11.56 -1.78
CA MET A 42 -6.75 -12.01 -2.32
C MET A 42 -7.86 -11.17 -1.69
N PRO A 43 -8.62 -10.40 -2.49
CA PRO A 43 -9.74 -9.63 -1.97
C PRO A 43 -10.96 -10.53 -1.70
N PRO A 44 -11.87 -10.12 -0.82
CA PRO A 44 -13.04 -10.93 -0.44
C PRO A 44 -14.10 -11.06 -1.53
N HIS A 45 -14.03 -10.27 -2.60
CA HIS A 45 -15.03 -10.26 -3.65
C HIS A 45 -14.40 -10.26 -5.05
N SER A 46 -14.99 -11.03 -5.97
CA SER A 46 -14.47 -11.19 -7.34
C SER A 46 -14.38 -9.88 -8.14
N GLN A 47 -15.30 -8.93 -7.93
CA GLN A 47 -15.21 -7.61 -8.57
C GLN A 47 -13.97 -6.83 -8.13
N MET A 48 -13.54 -6.98 -6.89
CA MET A 48 -12.28 -6.37 -6.43
C MET A 48 -11.08 -6.99 -7.17
N SER A 49 -11.06 -8.32 -7.36
CA SER A 49 -10.02 -8.98 -8.18
C SER A 49 -9.99 -8.44 -9.61
N LEU A 50 -11.16 -8.18 -10.21
CA LEU A 50 -11.24 -7.57 -11.53
C LEU A 50 -10.69 -6.15 -11.56
N VAL A 51 -10.93 -5.35 -10.53
CA VAL A 51 -10.38 -3.99 -10.41
C VAL A 51 -8.87 -4.02 -10.28
N GLN A 52 -8.30 -4.92 -9.46
CA GLN A 52 -6.85 -5.12 -9.37
C GLN A 52 -6.24 -5.46 -10.74
N MET A 53 -6.84 -6.44 -11.43
CA MET A 53 -6.40 -6.83 -12.78
C MET A 53 -6.51 -5.68 -13.78
N LEU A 54 -7.61 -4.92 -13.72
CA LEU A 54 -7.83 -3.78 -14.60
C LEU A 54 -6.80 -2.69 -14.36
N LEU A 55 -6.49 -2.36 -13.09
CA LEU A 55 -5.46 -1.39 -12.73
C LEU A 55 -4.10 -1.78 -13.32
N LEU A 56 -3.66 -3.02 -13.10
CA LEU A 56 -2.40 -3.53 -13.64
C LEU A 56 -2.35 -3.45 -15.17
N ARG A 57 -3.39 -3.94 -15.84
CA ARG A 57 -3.44 -3.94 -17.30
C ARG A 57 -3.46 -2.53 -17.88
N THR A 58 -4.12 -1.60 -17.22
CA THR A 58 -4.17 -0.19 -17.62
C THR A 58 -2.79 0.47 -17.48
N LEU A 59 -2.11 0.25 -16.35
CA LEU A 59 -0.75 0.75 -16.14
C LEU A 59 0.23 0.17 -17.16
N LEU A 60 0.16 -1.13 -17.43
CA LEU A 60 0.99 -1.77 -18.44
C LEU A 60 0.71 -1.21 -19.85
N ALA A 61 -0.55 -1.04 -20.21
CA ALA A 61 -0.93 -0.47 -21.50
C ALA A 61 -0.46 0.99 -21.65
N TRP A 62 -0.50 1.76 -20.56
CA TRP A 62 0.00 3.12 -20.56
C TRP A 62 1.51 3.14 -20.73
N PHE A 63 2.26 2.43 -19.89
CA PHE A 63 3.72 2.42 -19.93
C PHE A 63 4.30 1.75 -21.18
N TRP A 64 3.53 0.86 -21.83
CA TRP A 64 3.88 0.33 -23.15
C TRP A 64 3.91 1.43 -24.23
N LYS A 65 2.94 2.36 -24.18
CA LYS A 65 2.86 3.49 -25.11
C LYS A 65 3.80 4.64 -24.72
N LYS A 66 3.93 4.89 -23.44
CA LYS A 66 4.74 5.98 -22.88
C LYS A 66 5.52 5.46 -21.68
N PRO A 67 6.75 4.97 -21.88
CA PRO A 67 7.58 4.46 -20.79
C PRO A 67 7.74 5.46 -19.65
N TYR A 68 7.72 4.96 -18.42
CA TYR A 68 7.91 5.78 -17.23
C TYR A 68 9.41 6.08 -17.05
N HIS A 69 9.77 7.36 -17.00
CA HIS A 69 11.16 7.82 -16.88
C HIS A 69 11.41 8.70 -15.65
N LYS A 70 10.37 8.95 -14.84
CA LYS A 70 10.56 9.75 -13.62
C LYS A 70 11.40 8.95 -12.61
N PRO A 71 12.29 9.62 -11.85
CA PRO A 71 13.03 8.95 -10.78
C PRO A 71 12.07 8.46 -9.69
N LEU A 72 12.40 7.32 -9.07
CA LEU A 72 11.66 6.82 -7.93
C LEU A 72 11.95 7.69 -6.70
N ILE A 73 10.90 7.96 -5.92
CA ILE A 73 11.03 8.69 -4.66
C ILE A 73 11.62 7.75 -3.61
N ARG A 74 12.62 8.23 -2.89
CA ARG A 74 13.22 7.52 -1.75
C ARG A 74 12.61 8.06 -0.47
N TRP A 75 11.59 7.40 0.03
CA TRP A 75 10.86 7.81 1.23
C TRP A 75 11.67 7.63 2.52
N GLY A 76 12.58 6.64 2.58
CA GLY A 76 13.29 6.31 3.80
C GLY A 76 12.30 5.96 4.92
N THR A 77 12.51 6.52 6.12
CA THR A 77 11.64 6.32 7.28
C THR A 77 10.26 6.97 7.12
N GLU A 78 10.11 7.97 6.27
CA GLU A 78 8.81 8.61 5.99
C GLU A 78 7.78 7.63 5.39
N LEU A 79 8.24 6.52 4.78
CA LEU A 79 7.37 5.47 4.28
C LEU A 79 6.46 4.93 5.40
N HIS A 80 7.03 4.67 6.58
CA HIS A 80 6.27 4.18 7.72
C HIS A 80 5.34 5.26 8.31
N ASP A 81 5.78 6.52 8.32
CA ASP A 81 5.01 7.60 8.91
C ASP A 81 3.81 8.02 8.04
N LYS A 82 3.94 7.92 6.73
CA LYS A 82 2.90 8.29 5.77
C LYS A 82 2.02 7.11 5.39
N PHE A 83 2.59 6.15 4.66
CA PHE A 83 1.81 5.13 3.94
C PHE A 83 1.24 4.00 4.81
N LEU A 84 1.51 3.99 6.10
CA LEU A 84 0.78 3.14 7.04
C LEU A 84 -0.57 3.75 7.48
N LEU A 85 -0.85 5.00 7.10
CA LEU A 85 -2.13 5.67 7.35
C LEU A 85 -3.03 5.66 6.11
N PRO A 86 -4.31 5.26 6.25
CA PRO A 86 -5.27 5.20 5.16
C PRO A 86 -5.31 6.44 4.28
N GLN A 87 -5.30 7.63 4.88
CA GLN A 87 -5.40 8.90 4.15
C GLN A 87 -4.29 9.09 3.11
N TYR A 88 -3.06 8.70 3.44
CA TYR A 88 -1.95 8.84 2.50
C TYR A 88 -1.99 7.82 1.38
N VAL A 89 -2.43 6.59 1.67
CA VAL A 89 -2.64 5.55 0.66
C VAL A 89 -3.77 5.96 -0.29
N GLU A 90 -4.86 6.53 0.24
CA GLU A 90 -5.98 7.04 -0.55
C GLU A 90 -5.53 8.16 -1.49
N ASN A 91 -4.78 9.13 -0.97
CA ASN A 91 -4.25 10.25 -1.77
C ASN A 91 -3.33 9.77 -2.89
N ASP A 92 -2.41 8.86 -2.58
CA ASP A 92 -1.46 8.30 -3.56
C ASP A 92 -2.20 7.56 -4.69
N LEU A 93 -3.17 6.70 -4.34
CA LEU A 93 -4.01 6.01 -5.33
C LEU A 93 -4.87 6.98 -6.15
N ALA A 94 -5.40 8.04 -5.54
CA ALA A 94 -6.14 9.06 -6.27
C ALA A 94 -5.24 9.80 -7.29
N GLU A 95 -3.96 10.03 -6.96
CA GLU A 95 -2.99 10.59 -7.91
C GLU A 95 -2.72 9.62 -9.06
N VAL A 96 -2.52 8.33 -8.78
CA VAL A 96 -2.37 7.30 -9.84
C VAL A 96 -3.58 7.28 -10.77
N VAL A 97 -4.79 7.32 -10.22
CA VAL A 97 -6.03 7.34 -11.03
C VAL A 97 -6.12 8.61 -11.86
N ARG A 98 -5.77 9.76 -11.32
CA ARG A 98 -5.73 11.04 -12.04
C ARG A 98 -4.75 10.98 -13.22
N ASP A 99 -3.57 10.42 -13.01
CA ASP A 99 -2.57 10.23 -14.06
C ASP A 99 -3.08 9.28 -15.16
N LEU A 100 -3.79 8.21 -14.79
CA LEU A 100 -4.43 7.30 -15.76
C LEU A 100 -5.50 8.02 -16.58
N GLN A 101 -6.34 8.84 -15.95
CA GLN A 101 -7.37 9.64 -16.65
C GLN A 101 -6.75 10.64 -17.61
N GLN A 102 -5.67 11.32 -17.20
CA GLN A 102 -4.90 12.21 -18.09
C GLN A 102 -4.25 11.47 -19.25
N ALA A 103 -3.90 10.20 -19.06
CA ALA A 103 -3.40 9.33 -20.13
C ALA A 103 -4.51 8.75 -21.04
N GLY A 104 -5.79 9.12 -20.80
CA GLY A 104 -6.94 8.72 -21.61
C GLY A 104 -7.61 7.41 -21.18
N PHE A 105 -7.35 6.91 -19.97
CA PHE A 105 -8.00 5.73 -19.44
C PHE A 105 -9.13 6.11 -18.47
N ALA A 106 -10.34 5.60 -18.71
CA ALA A 106 -11.52 5.88 -17.89
C ALA A 106 -11.55 5.06 -16.59
N PHE A 107 -10.50 5.16 -15.77
CA PHE A 107 -10.44 4.51 -14.46
C PHE A 107 -11.05 5.43 -13.40
N LEU A 108 -11.82 4.90 -12.45
CA LEU A 108 -12.51 5.69 -11.42
C LEU A 108 -11.96 5.39 -10.03
N VAL A 109 -11.72 6.44 -9.23
CA VAL A 109 -11.30 6.32 -7.82
C VAL A 109 -12.31 5.51 -7.01
N SER A 110 -13.62 5.68 -7.27
CA SER A 110 -14.68 4.97 -6.56
C SER A 110 -14.60 3.44 -6.66
N TRP A 111 -13.94 2.90 -7.68
CA TRP A 111 -13.70 1.45 -7.80
C TRP A 111 -12.74 0.92 -6.74
N LEU A 112 -11.95 1.80 -6.12
CA LEU A 112 -10.98 1.46 -5.09
C LEU A 112 -11.57 1.56 -3.67
N ASN A 113 -12.73 2.22 -3.49
CA ASN A 113 -13.36 2.38 -2.17
C ASN A 113 -13.56 1.06 -1.41
N PRO A 114 -14.00 -0.06 -2.04
CA PRO A 114 -14.14 -1.32 -1.34
C PRO A 114 -12.83 -1.85 -0.73
N PHE A 115 -11.68 -1.54 -1.33
CA PHE A 115 -10.38 -1.93 -0.78
C PHE A 115 -10.04 -1.15 0.48
N PHE A 116 -10.34 0.15 0.52
CA PHE A 116 -10.15 0.99 1.70
C PHE A 116 -11.04 0.52 2.85
N GLU A 117 -12.32 0.29 2.59
CA GLU A 117 -13.26 -0.19 3.62
C GLU A 117 -12.90 -1.59 4.13
N PHE A 118 -12.39 -2.46 3.26
CA PHE A 118 -11.93 -3.79 3.65
C PHE A 118 -10.64 -3.74 4.47
N ARG A 119 -9.67 -2.94 4.04
CA ARG A 119 -8.34 -2.90 4.66
C ARG A 119 -8.31 -2.01 5.91
N PHE A 120 -9.09 -0.94 5.91
CA PHE A 120 -9.12 0.08 6.94
C PHE A 120 -10.57 0.33 7.43
N PRO A 121 -11.20 -0.67 8.03
CA PRO A 121 -12.58 -0.51 8.49
C PRO A 121 -12.72 0.62 9.51
N VAL A 122 -13.88 1.30 9.46
CA VAL A 122 -14.25 2.29 10.46
C VAL A 122 -14.53 1.59 11.77
N CYS A 123 -13.80 1.96 12.83
CA CYS A 123 -14.01 1.48 14.17
C CYS A 123 -15.19 2.19 14.85
N GLY A 124 -15.41 3.45 14.51
CA GLY A 124 -16.51 4.25 15.04
C GLY A 124 -16.46 5.70 14.58
N THR A 125 -17.62 6.35 14.72
CA THR A 125 -17.80 7.77 14.42
C THR A 125 -18.51 8.44 15.59
N ARG A 126 -18.11 9.65 15.95
CA ARG A 126 -18.75 10.47 16.98
C ARG A 126 -18.96 11.89 16.49
N GLU A 127 -20.19 12.35 16.56
CA GLU A 127 -20.54 13.75 16.33
C GLU A 127 -20.42 14.55 17.63
N LEU A 128 -19.77 15.70 17.57
CA LEU A 128 -19.54 16.62 18.66
C LEU A 128 -19.76 18.04 18.14
N ASP A 129 -20.91 18.62 18.43
CA ASP A 129 -21.30 19.97 17.99
C ASP A 129 -21.06 20.21 16.48
N ASP A 130 -19.97 20.91 16.15
CA ASP A 130 -19.58 21.31 14.79
C ASP A 130 -18.46 20.44 14.18
N VAL A 131 -18.06 19.36 14.86
CA VAL A 131 -17.05 18.42 14.36
C VAL A 131 -17.52 16.97 14.41
N THR A 132 -17.08 16.19 13.44
CA THR A 132 -17.24 14.73 13.43
C THR A 132 -15.87 14.08 13.59
N LEU A 133 -15.76 13.19 14.55
CA LEU A 133 -14.57 12.38 14.79
C LEU A 133 -14.82 10.99 14.20
N GLU A 134 -13.97 10.55 13.27
CA GLU A 134 -13.94 9.18 12.75
C GLU A 134 -12.65 8.48 13.17
N LEU A 135 -12.78 7.24 13.61
CA LEU A 135 -11.67 6.37 13.94
C LEU A 135 -11.65 5.18 12.98
N ARG A 136 -10.52 4.94 12.33
CA ARG A 136 -10.26 3.80 11.44
C ARG A 136 -9.05 3.00 11.90
N THR A 137 -9.02 1.71 11.55
CA THR A 137 -7.78 0.93 11.64
C THR A 137 -6.75 1.50 10.64
N ALA A 138 -5.47 1.32 10.98
CA ALA A 138 -4.34 1.65 10.11
C ALA A 138 -3.37 0.45 10.07
N ILE A 139 -2.31 0.53 9.27
CA ILE A 139 -1.31 -0.54 9.21
C ILE A 139 -0.35 -0.39 10.38
N GLU A 140 -0.14 -1.46 11.14
CA GLU A 140 0.80 -1.48 12.25
C GLU A 140 2.24 -1.35 11.74
N PRO A 141 3.06 -0.51 12.36
CA PRO A 141 4.47 -0.40 12.03
C PRO A 141 5.26 -1.52 12.71
N TRP A 142 5.21 -2.73 12.16
CA TRP A 142 5.97 -3.85 12.69
C TRP A 142 7.46 -3.64 12.47
N HIS A 143 8.12 -3.10 13.50
CA HIS A 143 9.54 -2.84 13.46
C HIS A 143 10.33 -4.15 13.39
N VAL A 144 11.29 -4.22 12.46
CA VAL A 144 12.19 -5.35 12.35
C VAL A 144 13.18 -5.33 13.51
N LEU A 145 13.15 -6.37 14.34
CA LEU A 145 14.05 -6.57 15.48
C LEU A 145 15.35 -7.28 15.08
N GLY A 146 15.29 -8.08 14.02
CA GLY A 146 16.44 -8.81 13.49
C GLY A 146 16.09 -9.65 12.28
N GLU A 147 17.13 -10.08 11.57
CA GLU A 147 17.04 -10.99 10.43
C GLU A 147 18.08 -12.10 10.57
N GLU A 148 17.71 -13.33 10.29
CA GLU A 148 18.60 -14.48 10.22
C GLU A 148 18.51 -15.14 8.84
N ALA A 149 19.66 -15.42 8.25
CA ALA A 149 19.72 -16.24 7.05
C ALA A 149 19.49 -17.71 7.40
N SER A 150 18.61 -18.36 6.67
CA SER A 150 18.33 -19.80 6.79
C SER A 150 18.53 -20.50 5.44
N ALA A 151 18.57 -21.83 5.45
CA ALA A 151 18.72 -22.62 4.24
C ALA A 151 17.55 -22.43 3.23
N SER A 152 16.39 -21.98 3.70
CA SER A 152 15.18 -21.75 2.90
C SER A 152 14.84 -20.28 2.67
N GLY A 153 15.69 -19.34 3.09
CA GLY A 153 15.47 -17.89 2.95
C GLY A 153 15.85 -17.12 4.22
N THR A 154 15.26 -15.94 4.40
CA THR A 154 15.49 -15.09 5.55
C THR A 154 14.33 -15.22 6.54
N ALA A 155 14.60 -15.52 7.79
CA ALA A 155 13.67 -15.36 8.89
C ALA A 155 13.77 -13.93 9.43
N ARG A 156 12.62 -13.25 9.57
CA ARG A 156 12.55 -11.88 10.06
C ARG A 156 11.75 -11.85 11.35
N TYR A 157 12.34 -11.29 12.39
CA TYR A 157 11.70 -11.08 13.68
C TYR A 157 11.16 -9.66 13.74
N VAL A 158 9.89 -9.50 14.10
CA VAL A 158 9.22 -8.19 14.14
C VAL A 158 8.55 -7.98 15.48
N ASP A 159 8.49 -6.71 15.92
CA ASP A 159 7.65 -6.31 17.03
C ASP A 159 6.22 -6.10 16.53
N SER A 160 5.33 -6.99 16.92
CA SER A 160 3.89 -6.95 16.59
C SER A 160 3.03 -6.49 17.78
N SER A 161 3.64 -5.90 18.81
CA SER A 161 2.94 -5.44 20.02
C SER A 161 2.23 -4.09 19.85
N LEU A 162 2.42 -3.43 18.71
CA LEU A 162 1.87 -2.12 18.41
C LEU A 162 0.64 -2.22 17.51
N GLU A 163 -0.35 -1.41 17.82
CA GLU A 163 -1.48 -1.14 16.93
C GLU A 163 -1.46 0.31 16.49
N ARG A 164 -1.99 0.57 15.30
CA ARG A 164 -2.13 1.92 14.76
C ARG A 164 -3.58 2.17 14.35
N VAL A 165 -4.04 3.36 14.67
CA VAL A 165 -5.35 3.86 14.25
C VAL A 165 -5.19 5.23 13.60
N GLN A 166 -6.04 5.53 12.63
CA GLN A 166 -6.17 6.86 12.06
C GLN A 166 -7.37 7.56 12.71
N ILE A 167 -7.14 8.79 13.17
CA ILE A 167 -8.20 9.70 13.59
C ILE A 167 -8.40 10.73 12.50
N LYS A 168 -9.64 10.88 12.03
CA LYS A 168 -10.06 11.92 11.10
C LYS A 168 -11.04 12.85 11.80
N VAL A 169 -10.76 14.15 11.73
CA VAL A 169 -11.66 15.19 12.23
C VAL A 169 -12.22 15.93 11.03
N ILE A 170 -13.54 15.95 10.91
CA ILE A 170 -14.27 16.60 9.84
C ILE A 170 -15.05 17.76 10.45
N GLY A 171 -14.90 18.95 9.89
CA GLY A 171 -15.53 20.18 10.37
C GLY A 171 -14.50 21.23 10.75
N THR A 172 -14.95 22.30 11.40
CA THR A 172 -14.08 23.42 11.77
C THR A 172 -13.41 23.15 13.12
N MET A 173 -12.14 22.77 13.09
CA MET A 173 -11.32 22.69 14.31
C MET A 173 -11.04 24.10 14.82
N SER A 174 -11.75 24.48 15.87
CA SER A 174 -11.43 25.69 16.64
C SER A 174 -10.49 25.34 17.80
N ASP A 175 -9.90 26.36 18.45
CA ASP A 175 -9.07 26.18 19.66
C ASP A 175 -9.82 25.52 20.85
N ARG A 176 -11.14 25.29 20.69
CA ARG A 176 -11.98 24.61 21.68
C ARG A 176 -11.76 23.12 21.76
N TYR A 177 -11.21 22.51 20.70
CA TYR A 177 -11.05 21.06 20.60
C TYR A 177 -9.59 20.65 20.59
N ILE A 178 -9.27 19.71 21.47
CA ILE A 178 -7.96 19.03 21.51
C ILE A 178 -8.23 17.54 21.47
N VAL A 179 -7.65 16.85 20.51
CA VAL A 179 -7.70 15.39 20.44
C VAL A 179 -6.59 14.82 21.32
N THR A 180 -6.95 13.94 22.24
CA THR A 180 -5.99 13.25 23.10
C THR A 180 -6.19 11.73 23.05
N CYS A 181 -5.10 10.99 23.21
CA CYS A 181 -5.11 9.55 23.43
C CYS A 181 -4.36 9.25 24.72
N ASN A 182 -5.02 8.62 25.69
CA ASN A 182 -4.46 8.34 27.01
C ASN A 182 -3.82 9.57 27.68
N GLY A 183 -4.50 10.72 27.58
CA GLY A 183 -4.05 11.99 28.13
C GLY A 183 -2.92 12.71 27.36
N ARG A 184 -2.42 12.13 26.28
CA ARG A 184 -1.41 12.75 25.43
C ARG A 184 -2.07 13.37 24.20
N ARG A 185 -1.66 14.58 23.84
CA ARG A 185 -2.15 15.28 22.66
C ARG A 185 -1.75 14.53 21.39
N VAL A 186 -2.73 14.29 20.51
CA VAL A 186 -2.51 13.74 19.18
C VAL A 186 -2.21 14.89 18.23
N PRO A 187 -1.07 14.88 17.53
CA PRO A 187 -0.77 15.89 16.51
C PRO A 187 -1.65 15.62 15.28
N LEU A 188 -2.48 16.60 14.93
CA LEU A 188 -3.30 16.56 13.71
C LEU A 188 -2.61 17.33 12.60
N LYS A 189 -2.81 16.87 11.36
CA LYS A 189 -2.40 17.57 10.13
C LYS A 189 -3.63 17.88 9.31
N ILE A 190 -3.66 19.07 8.72
CA ILE A 190 -4.67 19.44 7.72
C ILE A 190 -4.32 18.72 6.41
N VAL A 191 -5.27 18.07 5.80
CA VAL A 191 -5.15 17.35 4.52
C VAL A 191 -6.21 17.83 3.54
#